data_23370807b7ecb8cede14d7222980043c
#
_entry.id   23370807b7ecb8cede14d7222980043c
#
_cell.length_a   1.000
_cell.length_b   1.000
_cell.length_c   1.000
_cell.angle_alpha   90.00
_cell.angle_beta   90.00
_cell.angle_gamma   90.00
#
_symmetry.space_group_name_H-M   'P 1'
#
loop_
_entity.id
_entity.type
_entity.pdbx_description
1 polymer ?
#
loop_
_entity_poly.entity_id
_entity_poly.type
_entity_poly.pdbx_seq_one_letter_code
_entity_poly.pdbx_strand_id
1 'polypeptide(L)'
;MRIPRAYIEAELSTGAQLVLSDEVHNHLVKVLRMRVEQQLVLFNGDGSDYLARLTEVEKRRSSVVIESAEKRQNESPLRIEIGQGLSRGERMDFAIQKGTELGVSQITPLFTERSEVKLNAERQAKRTKHWQQVAISACEQSYRATLPLINEPLPLGDWLESCEAELKLVLSPHTEPLILGDLERPSSVALLIGPEGGLEDSEVALAKELGFKPWLLGPRVLRTETAPIAAAAVLHYLWGDFS
;
A
#
# COMPACT_ATOMS: atom_id res chain seq x y z
N MET A 1 -1.90 26.43 -8.79
CA MET A 1 -2.64 25.85 -7.64
C MET A 1 -2.70 24.35 -7.86
N ARG A 2 -2.44 23.54 -6.85
CA ARG A 2 -2.46 22.07 -7.00
C ARG A 2 -3.92 21.62 -7.17
N ILE A 3 -4.23 20.84 -8.22
CA ILE A 3 -5.59 20.30 -8.44
C ILE A 3 -5.82 19.19 -7.40
N PRO A 4 -6.89 19.28 -6.58
CA PRO A 4 -7.19 18.23 -5.59
C PRO A 4 -7.43 16.89 -6.24
N ARG A 5 -7.05 15.81 -5.56
CA ARG A 5 -7.31 14.42 -5.97
C ARG A 5 -8.22 13.74 -4.96
N ALA A 6 -9.12 12.91 -5.43
CA ALA A 6 -10.00 12.12 -4.58
C ALA A 6 -10.26 10.74 -5.19
N TYR A 7 -10.23 9.72 -4.34
CA TYR A 7 -10.67 8.38 -4.71
C TYR A 7 -12.19 8.28 -4.71
N ILE A 8 -12.73 7.54 -5.67
CA ILE A 8 -14.15 7.23 -5.75
C ILE A 8 -14.37 5.77 -6.16
N GLU A 9 -15.22 5.07 -5.42
CA GLU A 9 -15.60 3.69 -5.73
C GLU A 9 -16.77 3.70 -6.74
N ALA A 10 -16.46 3.97 -8.00
CA ALA A 10 -17.40 3.97 -9.11
C ALA A 10 -16.70 3.72 -10.43
N GLU A 11 -17.45 3.29 -11.45
CA GLU A 11 -16.96 3.28 -12.81
C GLU A 11 -16.86 4.71 -13.34
N LEU A 12 -15.72 5.04 -13.92
CA LEU A 12 -15.42 6.38 -14.42
C LEU A 12 -15.26 6.35 -15.94
N SER A 13 -15.89 7.30 -16.63
CA SER A 13 -15.74 7.47 -18.07
C SER A 13 -15.92 8.95 -18.47
N THR A 14 -15.23 9.37 -19.52
CA THR A 14 -15.35 10.73 -20.06
C THR A 14 -16.80 11.05 -20.44
N GLY A 15 -17.30 12.20 -20.04
CA GLY A 15 -18.67 12.67 -20.22
C GLY A 15 -19.65 12.20 -19.15
N ALA A 16 -19.27 11.27 -18.27
CA ALA A 16 -20.15 10.84 -17.19
C ALA A 16 -20.38 11.95 -16.16
N GLN A 17 -21.60 12.00 -15.64
CA GLN A 17 -21.98 12.84 -14.51
C GLN A 17 -22.14 11.96 -13.27
N LEU A 18 -21.55 12.36 -12.16
CA LEU A 18 -21.54 11.60 -10.92
C LEU A 18 -21.93 12.48 -9.74
N VAL A 19 -22.64 11.89 -8.81
CA VAL A 19 -22.85 12.45 -7.47
C VAL A 19 -21.72 11.91 -6.58
N LEU A 20 -21.01 12.81 -5.93
CA LEU A 20 -19.94 12.44 -5.01
C LEU A 20 -20.51 11.85 -3.72
N SER A 21 -19.77 10.88 -3.14
CA SER A 21 -20.12 10.34 -1.83
C SER A 21 -20.05 11.43 -0.75
N ASP A 22 -20.70 11.19 0.39
CA ASP A 22 -20.70 12.13 1.52
C ASP A 22 -19.28 12.42 2.03
N GLU A 23 -18.40 11.42 2.00
CA GLU A 23 -17.00 11.55 2.43
C GLU A 23 -16.21 12.45 1.49
N VAL A 24 -16.27 12.20 0.19
CA VAL A 24 -15.61 13.01 -0.85
C VAL A 24 -16.19 14.41 -0.89
N HIS A 25 -17.53 14.57 -0.82
CA HIS A 25 -18.18 15.87 -0.71
C HIS A 25 -17.66 16.68 0.48
N ASN A 26 -17.65 16.07 1.67
CA ASN A 26 -17.15 16.75 2.88
C ASN A 26 -15.69 17.18 2.74
N HIS A 27 -14.83 16.33 2.19
CA HIS A 27 -13.43 16.66 1.97
C HIS A 27 -13.29 17.84 0.98
N LEU A 28 -13.88 17.75 -0.20
CA LEU A 28 -13.73 18.77 -1.25
C LEU A 28 -14.42 20.09 -0.90
N VAL A 29 -15.64 20.04 -0.40
CA VAL A 29 -16.47 21.24 -0.20
C VAL A 29 -16.26 21.87 1.18
N LYS A 30 -16.23 21.07 2.27
CA LYS A 30 -16.11 21.62 3.62
C LYS A 30 -14.66 21.87 4.04
N VAL A 31 -13.73 20.96 3.69
CA VAL A 31 -12.32 21.11 4.06
C VAL A 31 -11.57 21.97 3.04
N LEU A 32 -11.62 21.61 1.75
CA LEU A 32 -10.90 22.33 0.68
C LEU A 32 -11.65 23.54 0.16
N ARG A 33 -12.93 23.70 0.53
CA ARG A 33 -13.80 24.84 0.15
C ARG A 33 -13.93 25.05 -1.36
N MET A 34 -13.96 23.95 -2.09
CA MET A 34 -14.15 23.99 -3.53
C MET A 34 -15.53 24.50 -3.92
N ARG A 35 -15.60 25.15 -5.08
CA ARG A 35 -16.80 25.77 -5.66
C ARG A 35 -17.11 25.17 -7.02
N VAL A 36 -18.35 25.41 -7.50
CA VAL A 36 -18.76 25.10 -8.88
C VAL A 36 -17.73 25.65 -9.87
N GLU A 37 -17.52 24.96 -10.98
CA GLU A 37 -16.54 25.19 -12.04
C GLU A 37 -15.07 24.88 -11.68
N GLN A 38 -14.76 24.54 -10.44
CA GLN A 38 -13.39 24.15 -10.10
C GLN A 38 -13.12 22.69 -10.48
N GLN A 39 -11.90 22.45 -10.92
CA GLN A 39 -11.45 21.14 -11.35
C GLN A 39 -10.84 20.34 -10.20
N LEU A 40 -11.01 19.02 -10.29
CA LEU A 40 -10.41 18.01 -9.44
C LEU A 40 -10.00 16.80 -10.30
N VAL A 41 -9.14 15.97 -9.77
CA VAL A 41 -8.85 14.67 -10.35
C VAL A 41 -9.56 13.60 -9.53
N LEU A 42 -10.32 12.76 -10.19
CA LEU A 42 -10.87 11.54 -9.61
C LEU A 42 -10.03 10.34 -10.06
N PHE A 43 -9.97 9.28 -9.26
CA PHE A 43 -9.43 7.99 -9.64
C PHE A 43 -10.17 6.88 -8.87
N ASN A 44 -10.21 5.68 -9.43
CA ASN A 44 -10.93 4.53 -8.88
C ASN A 44 -10.05 3.29 -8.70
N GLY A 45 -8.74 3.41 -8.92
CA GLY A 45 -7.78 2.31 -8.79
C GLY A 45 -7.47 1.57 -10.09
N ASP A 46 -8.08 1.95 -11.22
CA ASP A 46 -7.87 1.30 -12.53
C ASP A 46 -6.57 1.74 -13.23
N GLY A 47 -5.78 2.60 -12.60
CA GLY A 47 -4.54 3.15 -13.12
C GLY A 47 -4.72 4.40 -13.99
N SER A 48 -5.89 5.02 -13.97
CA SER A 48 -6.19 6.25 -14.71
C SER A 48 -6.56 7.40 -13.79
N ASP A 49 -6.18 8.61 -14.20
CA ASP A 49 -6.67 9.85 -13.63
C ASP A 49 -7.81 10.40 -14.50
N TYR A 50 -8.86 10.83 -13.86
CA TYR A 50 -10.04 11.42 -14.50
C TYR A 50 -10.15 12.87 -14.08
N LEU A 51 -9.85 13.79 -15.01
CA LEU A 51 -10.08 15.22 -14.77
C LEU A 51 -11.59 15.46 -14.76
N ALA A 52 -12.07 16.02 -13.68
CA ALA A 52 -13.47 16.30 -13.47
C ALA A 52 -13.67 17.76 -13.03
N ARG A 53 -14.88 18.29 -13.27
CA ARG A 53 -15.27 19.63 -12.87
C ARG A 53 -16.54 19.57 -12.03
N LEU A 54 -16.55 20.31 -10.92
CA LEU A 54 -17.75 20.47 -10.08
C LEU A 54 -18.84 21.23 -10.84
N THR A 55 -19.99 20.57 -11.03
CA THR A 55 -21.17 21.17 -11.72
C THR A 55 -22.21 21.68 -10.73
N GLU A 56 -22.23 21.08 -9.53
CA GLU A 56 -23.20 21.44 -8.50
C GLU A 56 -22.57 21.32 -7.12
N VAL A 57 -22.82 22.27 -6.24
CA VAL A 57 -22.40 22.26 -4.84
C VAL A 57 -23.53 22.73 -3.95
N GLU A 58 -24.12 21.80 -3.24
CA GLU A 58 -25.15 22.03 -2.24
C GLU A 58 -24.63 21.78 -0.82
N LYS A 59 -25.46 21.96 0.20
CA LYS A 59 -25.08 21.78 1.60
C LYS A 59 -24.60 20.34 1.94
N ARG A 60 -25.16 19.34 1.27
CA ARG A 60 -24.90 17.91 1.53
C ARG A 60 -24.64 17.09 0.27
N ARG A 61 -24.61 17.69 -0.87
CA ARG A 61 -24.46 17.03 -2.16
C ARG A 61 -23.59 17.85 -3.07
N SER A 62 -22.78 17.19 -3.87
CA SER A 62 -22.08 17.80 -4.99
C SER A 62 -22.01 16.83 -6.17
N SER A 63 -22.02 17.38 -7.36
CA SER A 63 -21.98 16.64 -8.61
C SER A 63 -20.79 17.10 -9.44
N VAL A 64 -20.27 16.19 -10.23
CA VAL A 64 -19.16 16.45 -11.16
C VAL A 64 -19.49 15.93 -12.55
N VAL A 65 -18.83 16.49 -13.55
CA VAL A 65 -18.74 15.95 -14.91
C VAL A 65 -17.28 15.58 -15.17
N ILE A 66 -17.04 14.39 -15.73
CA ILE A 66 -15.70 13.96 -16.15
C ILE A 66 -15.38 14.56 -17.51
N GLU A 67 -14.31 15.33 -17.59
CA GLU A 67 -13.89 16.04 -18.80
C GLU A 67 -12.92 15.22 -19.66
N SER A 68 -12.00 14.50 -19.02
CA SER A 68 -11.03 13.64 -19.72
C SER A 68 -10.53 12.53 -18.82
N ALA A 69 -9.91 11.50 -19.43
CA ALA A 69 -9.24 10.40 -18.75
C ALA A 69 -7.80 10.29 -19.29
N GLU A 70 -6.86 10.05 -18.39
CA GLU A 70 -5.44 9.87 -18.73
C GLU A 70 -4.87 8.66 -17.97
N LYS A 71 -4.31 7.68 -18.70
CA LYS A 71 -3.61 6.53 -18.09
C LYS A 71 -2.34 7.00 -17.42
N ARG A 72 -2.15 6.67 -16.14
CA ARG A 72 -0.90 6.94 -15.44
C ARG A 72 0.17 5.91 -15.77
N GLN A 73 1.43 6.37 -15.89
CA GLN A 73 2.61 5.52 -16.12
C GLN A 73 3.61 5.72 -14.98
N ASN A 74 3.14 5.66 -13.75
CA ASN A 74 3.93 5.88 -12.55
C ASN A 74 3.91 4.68 -11.58
N GLU A 75 3.54 3.52 -12.08
CA GLU A 75 3.69 2.27 -11.34
C GLU A 75 5.02 1.61 -11.70
N SER A 76 5.72 1.12 -10.69
CA SER A 76 6.98 0.42 -10.87
C SER A 76 6.79 -0.89 -11.67
N PRO A 77 7.74 -1.24 -12.55
CA PRO A 77 7.75 -2.55 -13.23
C PRO A 77 8.01 -3.71 -12.25
N LEU A 78 8.58 -3.43 -11.06
CA LEU A 78 8.80 -4.41 -10.01
C LEU A 78 7.58 -4.48 -9.09
N ARG A 79 6.93 -5.64 -9.01
CA ARG A 79 5.88 -5.89 -8.02
C ARG A 79 6.49 -6.24 -6.67
N ILE A 80 6.14 -5.47 -5.65
CA ILE A 80 6.54 -5.77 -4.26
C ILE A 80 5.29 -6.07 -3.44
N GLU A 81 5.27 -7.25 -2.82
CA GLU A 81 4.30 -7.61 -1.80
C GLU A 81 4.96 -7.72 -0.43
N ILE A 82 4.27 -7.27 0.61
CA ILE A 82 4.78 -7.25 1.98
C ILE A 82 3.85 -8.07 2.88
N GLY A 83 4.43 -9.11 3.51
CA GLY A 83 3.86 -9.75 4.68
C GLY A 83 4.39 -9.07 5.94
N GLN A 84 3.56 -8.26 6.58
CA GLN A 84 3.93 -7.43 7.72
C GLN A 84 3.38 -7.98 9.02
N GLY A 85 4.23 -8.40 9.93
CA GLY A 85 3.83 -8.78 11.29
C GLY A 85 3.01 -7.68 11.96
N LEU A 86 1.84 -8.05 12.51
CA LEU A 86 0.92 -7.12 13.16
C LEU A 86 1.61 -6.38 14.31
N SER A 87 1.63 -5.07 14.23
CA SER A 87 2.29 -4.15 15.14
C SER A 87 1.31 -3.23 15.85
N ARG A 88 1.69 -2.72 17.03
CA ARG A 88 0.86 -1.85 17.85
C ARG A 88 0.82 -0.41 17.33
N GLY A 89 -0.27 0.29 17.68
CA GLY A 89 -0.43 1.74 17.45
C GLY A 89 -0.42 2.11 15.98
N GLU A 90 0.27 3.19 15.66
CA GLU A 90 0.32 3.79 14.32
C GLU A 90 1.39 3.17 13.39
N ARG A 91 2.12 2.13 13.84
CA ARG A 91 3.20 1.53 13.04
C ARG A 91 2.71 0.85 11.79
N MET A 92 1.58 0.13 11.89
CA MET A 92 0.92 -0.46 10.69
C MET A 92 0.47 0.64 9.73
N ASP A 93 -0.16 1.69 10.24
CA ASP A 93 -0.62 2.82 9.42
C ASP A 93 0.56 3.46 8.69
N PHE A 94 1.69 3.67 9.38
CA PHE A 94 2.90 4.22 8.81
C PHE A 94 3.52 3.30 7.74
N ALA A 95 3.63 2.00 8.00
CA ALA A 95 4.15 1.02 7.05
C ALA A 95 3.29 0.96 5.78
N ILE A 96 1.96 0.97 5.92
CA ILE A 96 1.01 0.96 4.81
C ILE A 96 1.09 2.28 4.03
N GLN A 97 1.06 3.42 4.71
CA GLN A 97 1.17 4.72 4.08
C GLN A 97 2.45 4.83 3.25
N LYS A 98 3.61 4.55 3.86
CA LYS A 98 4.90 4.70 3.18
C LYS A 98 5.17 3.59 2.16
N GLY A 99 4.72 2.37 2.41
CA GLY A 99 4.73 1.31 1.40
C GLY A 99 3.92 1.70 0.15
N THR A 100 2.74 2.30 0.35
CA THR A 100 1.92 2.81 -0.76
C THR A 100 2.64 3.92 -1.52
N GLU A 101 3.21 4.91 -0.84
CA GLU A 101 3.97 6.00 -1.46
C GLU A 101 5.18 5.49 -2.28
N LEU A 102 5.80 4.38 -1.83
CA LEU A 102 6.93 3.73 -2.48
C LEU A 102 6.55 2.73 -3.59
N GLY A 103 5.29 2.62 -3.96
CA GLY A 103 4.91 1.74 -5.08
C GLY A 103 4.66 0.28 -4.71
N VAL A 104 4.62 -0.10 -3.43
CA VAL A 104 4.24 -1.45 -3.01
C VAL A 104 2.86 -1.80 -3.57
N SER A 105 2.72 -3.00 -4.12
CA SER A 105 1.51 -3.46 -4.80
C SER A 105 0.53 -4.21 -3.87
N GLN A 106 1.04 -4.82 -2.79
CA GLN A 106 0.21 -5.59 -1.87
C GLN A 106 0.80 -5.60 -0.46
N ILE A 107 -0.04 -5.49 0.55
CA ILE A 107 0.35 -5.58 1.96
C ILE A 107 -0.62 -6.51 2.68
N THR A 108 -0.07 -7.55 3.33
CA THR A 108 -0.83 -8.51 4.14
C THR A 108 -0.36 -8.41 5.58
N PRO A 109 -1.22 -7.96 6.51
CA PRO A 109 -0.92 -8.04 7.94
C PRO A 109 -0.86 -9.50 8.39
N LEU A 110 0.12 -9.88 9.22
CA LEU A 110 0.36 -11.26 9.61
C LEU A 110 0.23 -11.48 11.12
N PHE A 111 -0.47 -12.52 11.52
CA PHE A 111 -0.38 -13.05 12.87
C PHE A 111 0.90 -13.86 12.99
N THR A 112 1.78 -13.45 13.88
CA THR A 112 3.06 -14.09 14.19
C THR A 112 3.13 -14.38 15.69
N GLU A 113 4.02 -15.27 16.11
CA GLU A 113 4.13 -15.70 17.52
C GLU A 113 4.40 -14.52 18.47
N ARG A 114 5.21 -13.56 18.05
CA ARG A 114 5.55 -12.38 18.85
C ARG A 114 4.66 -11.17 18.59
N SER A 115 3.58 -11.34 17.81
CA SER A 115 2.56 -10.31 17.67
C SER A 115 1.75 -10.17 18.96
N GLU A 116 1.84 -9.00 19.59
CA GLU A 116 1.04 -8.70 20.79
C GLU A 116 -0.39 -8.25 20.46
N VAL A 117 -0.68 -8.03 19.18
CA VAL A 117 -2.00 -7.59 18.70
C VAL A 117 -2.89 -8.80 18.45
N LYS A 118 -3.98 -8.88 19.23
CA LYS A 118 -5.00 -9.92 19.05
C LYS A 118 -6.27 -9.27 18.49
N LEU A 119 -6.70 -9.76 17.34
CA LEU A 119 -7.90 -9.27 16.64
C LEU A 119 -8.92 -10.40 16.52
N ASN A 120 -10.16 -10.14 16.95
CA ASN A 120 -11.30 -10.98 16.59
C ASN A 120 -11.78 -10.56 15.17
N ALA A 121 -12.68 -11.34 14.55
CA ALA A 121 -13.15 -11.11 13.17
C ALA A 121 -13.70 -9.68 12.95
N GLU A 122 -14.49 -9.15 13.88
CA GLU A 122 -15.03 -7.79 13.77
C GLU A 122 -13.92 -6.72 13.78
N ARG A 123 -12.94 -6.88 14.67
CA ARG A 123 -11.79 -5.97 14.75
C ARG A 123 -10.88 -6.09 13.53
N GLN A 124 -10.72 -7.29 12.96
CA GLN A 124 -9.97 -7.50 11.71
C GLN A 124 -10.63 -6.71 10.58
N ALA A 125 -11.92 -6.90 10.31
CA ALA A 125 -12.64 -6.19 9.26
C ALA A 125 -12.56 -4.66 9.44
N LYS A 126 -12.74 -4.16 10.68
CA LYS A 126 -12.62 -2.72 10.98
C LYS A 126 -11.20 -2.20 10.73
N ARG A 127 -10.16 -2.96 11.12
CA ARG A 127 -8.76 -2.57 10.89
C ARG A 127 -8.42 -2.59 9.41
N THR A 128 -8.81 -3.62 8.67
CA THR A 128 -8.58 -3.72 7.21
C THR A 128 -9.21 -2.53 6.49
N LYS A 129 -10.44 -2.19 6.81
CA LYS A 129 -11.09 -0.99 6.25
C LYS A 129 -10.33 0.30 6.57
N HIS A 130 -9.84 0.46 7.80
CA HIS A 130 -9.01 1.60 8.18
C HIS A 130 -7.71 1.65 7.37
N TRP A 131 -7.00 0.53 7.22
CA TRP A 131 -5.76 0.46 6.45
C TRP A 131 -5.98 0.70 4.95
N GLN A 132 -7.11 0.26 4.39
CA GLN A 132 -7.51 0.63 3.03
C GLN A 132 -7.65 2.15 2.88
N GLN A 133 -8.25 2.84 3.85
CA GLN A 133 -8.35 4.31 3.85
C GLN A 133 -6.99 4.99 3.95
N VAL A 134 -6.06 4.44 4.75
CA VAL A 134 -4.68 4.93 4.81
C VAL A 134 -3.99 4.81 3.44
N ALA A 135 -4.16 3.67 2.76
CA ALA A 135 -3.61 3.46 1.41
C ALA A 135 -4.25 4.41 0.37
N ILE A 136 -5.58 4.62 0.41
CA ILE A 136 -6.28 5.57 -0.45
C ILE A 136 -5.71 6.99 -0.27
N SER A 137 -5.59 7.46 0.98
CA SER A 137 -5.05 8.79 1.28
C SER A 137 -3.58 8.93 0.81
N ALA A 138 -2.79 7.85 0.93
CA ALA A 138 -1.43 7.81 0.41
C ALA A 138 -1.40 7.90 -1.13
N CYS A 139 -2.32 7.21 -1.85
CA CYS A 139 -2.47 7.32 -3.30
C CYS A 139 -2.89 8.74 -3.75
N GLU A 140 -3.81 9.37 -3.01
CA GLU A 140 -4.19 10.77 -3.28
C GLU A 140 -2.98 11.71 -3.20
N GLN A 141 -2.13 11.52 -2.20
CA GLN A 141 -0.96 12.36 -1.95
C GLN A 141 0.20 12.07 -2.92
N SER A 142 0.47 10.79 -3.21
CA SER A 142 1.60 10.33 -4.05
C SER A 142 1.30 10.32 -5.55
N TYR A 143 0.08 10.69 -5.95
CA TYR A 143 -0.40 10.65 -7.34
C TYR A 143 -0.47 9.24 -7.96
N ARG A 144 -0.52 8.19 -7.15
CA ARG A 144 -0.82 6.85 -7.66
C ARG A 144 -2.29 6.75 -8.05
N ALA A 145 -2.55 6.17 -9.20
CA ALA A 145 -3.90 5.90 -9.69
C ALA A 145 -4.29 4.42 -9.55
N THR A 146 -3.33 3.58 -9.13
CA THR A 146 -3.54 2.17 -8.78
C THR A 146 -3.46 2.02 -7.27
N LEU A 147 -4.49 1.40 -6.66
CA LEU A 147 -4.47 1.12 -5.23
C LEU A 147 -3.67 -0.15 -4.94
N PRO A 148 -2.81 -0.16 -3.90
CA PRO A 148 -2.27 -1.41 -3.41
C PRO A 148 -3.38 -2.26 -2.79
N LEU A 149 -3.26 -3.58 -2.93
CA LEU A 149 -4.15 -4.51 -2.26
C LEU A 149 -3.80 -4.59 -0.77
N ILE A 150 -4.72 -4.23 0.09
CA ILE A 150 -4.61 -4.42 1.55
C ILE A 150 -5.45 -5.63 1.92
N ASN A 151 -4.80 -6.74 2.23
CA ASN A 151 -5.47 -7.98 2.61
C ASN A 151 -5.98 -7.94 4.05
N GLU A 152 -6.92 -8.83 4.35
CA GLU A 152 -7.25 -9.15 5.73
C GLU A 152 -6.06 -9.84 6.42
N PRO A 153 -5.93 -9.68 7.76
CA PRO A 153 -4.87 -10.35 8.50
C PRO A 153 -4.92 -11.88 8.36
N LEU A 154 -3.79 -12.50 8.04
CA LEU A 154 -3.62 -13.94 7.88
C LEU A 154 -2.63 -14.52 8.89
N PRO A 155 -2.73 -15.82 9.25
CA PRO A 155 -1.63 -16.55 9.87
C PRO A 155 -0.38 -16.51 8.99
N LEU A 156 0.80 -16.39 9.60
CA LEU A 156 2.08 -16.36 8.87
C LEU A 156 2.24 -17.56 7.92
N GLY A 157 1.95 -18.78 8.40
CA GLY A 157 2.08 -20.00 7.61
C GLY A 157 1.24 -19.97 6.34
N ASP A 158 -0.03 -19.57 6.44
CA ASP A 158 -0.95 -19.50 5.30
C ASP A 158 -0.45 -18.51 4.23
N TRP A 159 0.10 -17.36 4.67
CA TRP A 159 0.68 -16.38 3.75
C TRP A 159 1.94 -16.90 3.07
N LEU A 160 2.83 -17.57 3.82
CA LEU A 160 4.06 -18.13 3.26
C LEU A 160 3.77 -19.19 2.19
N GLU A 161 2.77 -20.06 2.43
CA GLU A 161 2.36 -21.11 1.49
C GLU A 161 1.69 -20.53 0.22
N SER A 162 0.93 -19.44 0.36
CA SER A 162 0.25 -18.79 -0.75
C SER A 162 1.12 -17.84 -1.58
N CYS A 163 2.35 -17.56 -1.14
CA CYS A 163 3.23 -16.61 -1.79
C CYS A 163 3.82 -17.16 -3.10
N GLU A 164 3.57 -16.49 -4.22
CA GLU A 164 4.03 -16.89 -5.57
C GLU A 164 5.12 -15.95 -6.16
N ALA A 165 5.66 -15.03 -5.36
CA ALA A 165 6.69 -14.10 -5.84
C ALA A 165 7.96 -14.86 -6.33
N GLU A 166 8.58 -14.35 -7.40
CA GLU A 166 9.81 -14.93 -7.95
C GLU A 166 10.98 -14.88 -6.96
N LEU A 167 11.10 -13.79 -6.21
CA LEU A 167 12.07 -13.64 -5.14
C LEU A 167 11.35 -13.45 -3.82
N LYS A 168 11.65 -14.32 -2.86
CA LYS A 168 11.07 -14.29 -1.51
C LYS A 168 12.16 -13.97 -0.51
N LEU A 169 11.98 -12.91 0.27
CA LEU A 169 12.96 -12.42 1.23
C LEU A 169 12.35 -12.32 2.63
N VAL A 170 13.05 -12.82 3.64
CA VAL A 170 12.73 -12.57 5.04
C VAL A 170 13.77 -11.65 5.65
N LEU A 171 13.34 -10.50 6.20
CA LEU A 171 14.25 -9.59 6.87
C LEU A 171 14.66 -10.16 8.22
N SER A 172 15.94 -10.48 8.35
CA SER A 172 16.52 -11.07 9.56
C SER A 172 17.82 -10.35 9.92
N PRO A 173 17.96 -9.86 11.18
CA PRO A 173 19.18 -9.18 11.63
C PRO A 173 20.34 -10.16 11.92
N HIS A 174 20.08 -11.46 11.95
CA HIS A 174 21.06 -12.49 12.36
C HIS A 174 21.33 -13.49 11.22
N THR A 175 21.68 -12.99 10.04
CA THR A 175 21.96 -13.84 8.89
C THR A 175 23.20 -13.36 8.15
N GLU A 176 23.77 -14.22 7.32
CA GLU A 176 24.82 -13.85 6.38
C GLU A 176 24.31 -12.81 5.38
N PRO A 177 25.17 -11.88 4.95
CA PRO A 177 24.79 -10.89 3.95
C PRO A 177 24.40 -11.54 2.63
N LEU A 178 23.18 -11.27 2.16
CA LEU A 178 22.74 -11.59 0.80
C LEU A 178 23.00 -10.39 -0.10
N ILE A 179 23.83 -10.57 -1.14
CA ILE A 179 24.12 -9.50 -2.11
C ILE A 179 23.05 -9.57 -3.21
N LEU A 180 22.07 -8.69 -3.14
CA LEU A 180 20.97 -8.68 -4.10
C LEU A 180 21.42 -8.38 -5.53
N GLY A 181 22.49 -7.59 -5.69
CA GLY A 181 23.04 -7.24 -7.00
C GLY A 181 23.59 -8.42 -7.82
N ASP A 182 23.86 -9.56 -7.16
CA ASP A 182 24.32 -10.78 -7.83
C ASP A 182 23.15 -11.66 -8.33
N LEU A 183 21.91 -11.29 -7.97
CA LEU A 183 20.73 -12.03 -8.40
C LEU A 183 20.20 -11.50 -9.74
N GLU A 184 19.60 -12.39 -10.52
CA GLU A 184 18.83 -11.98 -11.68
C GLU A 184 17.68 -11.05 -11.27
N ARG A 185 17.36 -10.07 -12.11
CA ARG A 185 16.28 -9.12 -11.87
C ARG A 185 14.93 -9.86 -11.84
N PRO A 186 14.24 -9.91 -10.70
CA PRO A 186 12.92 -10.52 -10.64
C PRO A 186 11.83 -9.56 -11.13
N SER A 187 10.71 -10.09 -11.56
CA SER A 187 9.49 -9.30 -11.84
C SER A 187 8.67 -9.05 -10.56
N SER A 188 8.86 -9.88 -9.53
CA SER A 188 8.14 -9.77 -8.26
C SER A 188 8.99 -10.18 -7.07
N VAL A 189 8.80 -9.46 -5.95
CA VAL A 189 9.47 -9.72 -4.67
C VAL A 189 8.46 -9.77 -3.54
N ALA A 190 8.54 -10.82 -2.72
CA ALA A 190 7.85 -10.88 -1.43
C ALA A 190 8.80 -10.54 -0.29
N LEU A 191 8.37 -9.65 0.61
CA LEU A 191 9.09 -9.26 1.82
C LEU A 191 8.35 -9.74 3.05
N LEU A 192 8.95 -10.62 3.84
CA LEU A 192 8.48 -10.98 5.17
C LEU A 192 9.16 -10.11 6.23
N ILE A 193 8.36 -9.42 7.05
CA ILE A 193 8.81 -8.49 8.08
C ILE A 193 8.12 -8.81 9.40
N GLY A 194 8.91 -9.02 10.44
CA GLY A 194 8.40 -9.31 11.78
C GLY A 194 7.75 -8.11 12.47
N PRO A 195 6.97 -8.35 13.54
CA PRO A 195 6.48 -7.32 14.45
C PRO A 195 7.61 -6.71 15.28
N GLU A 196 7.29 -5.90 16.28
CA GLU A 196 8.29 -5.26 17.18
C GLU A 196 9.19 -6.27 17.89
N GLY A 197 8.64 -7.43 18.24
CA GLY A 197 9.38 -8.53 18.87
C GLY A 197 10.22 -9.36 17.90
N GLY A 198 10.17 -9.05 16.58
CA GLY A 198 10.79 -9.85 15.53
C GLY A 198 10.00 -11.13 15.26
N LEU A 199 10.56 -11.99 14.42
CA LEU A 199 10.06 -13.35 14.17
C LEU A 199 10.73 -14.35 15.12
N GLU A 200 10.01 -15.43 15.45
CA GLU A 200 10.61 -16.58 16.14
C GLU A 200 11.54 -17.35 15.18
N ASP A 201 12.53 -18.05 15.74
CA ASP A 201 13.45 -18.85 14.93
C ASP A 201 12.73 -19.95 14.13
N SER A 202 11.65 -20.51 14.69
CA SER A 202 10.77 -21.47 14.00
C SER A 202 10.03 -20.84 12.81
N GLU A 203 9.59 -19.59 12.92
CA GLU A 203 8.94 -18.86 11.83
C GLU A 203 9.93 -18.55 10.70
N VAL A 204 11.15 -18.17 11.05
CA VAL A 204 12.23 -17.97 10.08
C VAL A 204 12.65 -19.29 9.40
N ALA A 205 12.69 -20.41 10.15
CA ALA A 205 12.97 -21.72 9.60
C ALA A 205 11.90 -22.15 8.59
N LEU A 206 10.61 -22.00 8.95
CA LEU A 206 9.48 -22.28 8.06
C LEU A 206 9.55 -21.43 6.78
N ALA A 207 9.83 -20.13 6.92
CA ALA A 207 9.99 -19.25 5.77
C ALA A 207 11.12 -19.73 4.83
N LYS A 208 12.25 -20.18 5.36
CA LYS A 208 13.36 -20.77 4.58
C LYS A 208 12.95 -22.04 3.84
N GLU A 209 12.23 -22.94 4.50
CA GLU A 209 11.70 -24.17 3.88
C GLU A 209 10.77 -23.87 2.70
N LEU A 210 10.02 -22.76 2.77
CA LEU A 210 9.14 -22.26 1.71
C LEU A 210 9.82 -21.32 0.71
N GLY A 211 11.17 -21.28 0.71
CA GLY A 211 11.98 -20.61 -0.29
C GLY A 211 12.31 -19.16 -0.01
N PHE A 212 11.99 -18.63 1.17
CA PHE A 212 12.40 -17.29 1.56
C PHE A 212 13.88 -17.25 1.91
N LYS A 213 14.62 -16.34 1.28
CA LYS A 213 16.04 -16.11 1.55
C LYS A 213 16.17 -15.06 2.66
N PRO A 214 16.91 -15.35 3.74
CA PRO A 214 17.20 -14.34 4.75
C PRO A 214 17.99 -13.19 4.15
N TRP A 215 17.55 -11.97 4.43
CA TRP A 215 18.21 -10.75 3.97
C TRP A 215 18.52 -9.82 5.13
N LEU A 216 19.80 -9.50 5.30
CA LEU A 216 20.30 -8.53 6.26
C LEU A 216 20.31 -7.14 5.63
N LEU A 217 19.44 -6.26 6.09
CA LEU A 217 19.34 -4.87 5.62
C LEU A 217 20.27 -3.94 6.45
N GLY A 218 21.58 -4.15 6.29
CA GLY A 218 22.61 -3.40 6.99
C GLY A 218 22.81 -3.82 8.46
N PRO A 219 23.78 -3.19 9.18
CA PRO A 219 24.23 -3.65 10.49
C PRO A 219 23.36 -3.19 11.67
N ARG A 220 22.33 -2.42 11.44
CA ARG A 220 21.45 -1.86 12.48
C ARG A 220 20.12 -2.57 12.50
N VAL A 221 19.59 -2.83 13.70
CA VAL A 221 18.21 -3.28 13.84
C VAL A 221 17.27 -2.11 13.50
N LEU A 222 16.46 -2.30 12.48
CA LEU A 222 15.43 -1.34 12.09
C LEU A 222 14.13 -1.62 12.85
N ARG A 223 13.37 -0.58 13.12
CA ARG A 223 12.01 -0.74 13.63
C ARG A 223 11.13 -1.41 12.59
N THR A 224 10.08 -2.09 13.05
CA THR A 224 9.16 -2.85 12.18
C THR A 224 8.52 -2.00 11.09
N GLU A 225 8.25 -0.72 11.37
CA GLU A 225 7.73 0.23 10.38
C GLU A 225 8.80 0.82 9.46
N THR A 226 10.07 0.80 9.85
CA THR A 226 11.19 1.32 9.04
C THR A 226 11.69 0.29 8.04
N ALA A 227 11.70 -0.98 8.44
CA ALA A 227 12.25 -2.08 7.65
C ALA A 227 11.61 -2.23 6.26
N PRO A 228 10.27 -2.22 6.10
CA PRO A 228 9.63 -2.33 4.79
C PRO A 228 9.96 -1.17 3.87
N ILE A 229 10.06 0.05 4.41
CA ILE A 229 10.36 1.27 3.66
C ILE A 229 11.78 1.22 3.10
N ALA A 230 12.75 0.89 3.95
CA ALA A 230 14.15 0.78 3.54
C ALA A 230 14.34 -0.37 2.53
N ALA A 231 13.69 -1.51 2.75
CA ALA A 231 13.74 -2.65 1.83
C ALA A 231 13.13 -2.31 0.47
N ALA A 232 11.92 -1.74 0.44
CA ALA A 232 11.26 -1.35 -0.79
C ALA A 232 12.09 -0.32 -1.58
N ALA A 233 12.66 0.68 -0.92
CA ALA A 233 13.52 1.68 -1.56
C ALA A 233 14.76 1.05 -2.22
N VAL A 234 15.43 0.11 -1.54
CA VAL A 234 16.59 -0.60 -2.11
C VAL A 234 16.18 -1.46 -3.31
N LEU A 235 15.04 -2.18 -3.22
CA LEU A 235 14.54 -3.01 -4.31
C LEU A 235 14.14 -2.18 -5.54
N HIS A 236 13.48 -1.04 -5.34
CA HIS A 236 13.14 -0.12 -6.43
C HIS A 236 14.38 0.54 -7.05
N TYR A 237 15.42 0.82 -6.27
CA TYR A 237 16.68 1.29 -6.82
C TYR A 237 17.38 0.24 -7.67
N LEU A 238 17.37 -1.03 -7.25
CA LEU A 238 18.05 -2.11 -7.98
C LEU A 238 17.26 -2.56 -9.23
N TRP A 239 15.94 -2.69 -9.11
CA TRP A 239 15.13 -3.39 -10.10
C TRP A 239 13.83 -2.68 -10.50
N GLY A 240 13.48 -1.60 -9.83
CA GLY A 240 12.26 -0.83 -10.07
C GLY A 240 12.48 0.45 -10.89
N ASP A 241 12.00 1.57 -10.35
CA ASP A 241 11.87 2.87 -11.01
C ASP A 241 12.62 4.02 -10.28
N PHE A 242 13.50 3.71 -9.33
CA PHE A 242 14.29 4.72 -8.60
C PHE A 242 15.65 5.01 -9.24
N SER A 243 15.93 4.51 -10.42
CA SER A 243 17.19 4.74 -11.16
C SER A 243 16.97 5.50 -12.47
#